data_c6ddb58cc91b14fb8b450724c94df5e0
#
_entry.id   c6ddb58cc91b14fb8b450724c94df5e0
#
_cell.length_a   1.000
_cell.length_b   1.000
_cell.length_c   1.000
_cell.angle_alpha   90.00
_cell.angle_beta   90.00
_cell.angle_gamma   90.00
#
_symmetry.space_group_name_H-M   'P 1'
#
loop_
_entity.id
_entity.type
_entity.pdbx_description
1 polymer ?
#
loop_
_entity_poly.entity_id
_entity_poly.type
_entity_poly.pdbx_seq_one_letter_code
_entity_poly.pdbx_strand_id
1 'polypeptide(L)'
;MNKTAKTIICILSILCLVLGGLLVWSRIDAGKSEPEPAKPDTSEYKLYRNVISQDEVEQTLFGQSISTERNGEYRIGIKTAIDGDYHATLTVYQAQDGKYVEVFSCEALVGKNGPGKQSEGDVKTPLGTWTIGEAYGIKEDPGCKVPFTRITDDMYWCATGSNGRNYNTLLYKSEHPDWDYSDDEHLMDYPIRYAYLLDLGYNAAGAPYAGNAIFLHCWKEPDYPTGGCVAVSEENMIRILQTVTPGTAVTIY
;
A
#
# COMPACT_ATOMS: atom_id res chain seq x y z
N MET A 1 -42.90 -22.76 -58.12
CA MET A 1 -42.15 -21.75 -57.33
C MET A 1 -40.79 -21.49 -57.99
N ASN A 2 -40.55 -20.26 -58.41
CA ASN A 2 -39.35 -19.89 -59.18
C ASN A 2 -38.07 -20.01 -58.35
N LYS A 3 -36.93 -20.35 -58.97
CA LYS A 3 -35.63 -20.49 -58.25
C LYS A 3 -35.29 -19.29 -57.40
N THR A 4 -35.63 -18.08 -57.88
CA THR A 4 -35.43 -16.81 -57.17
C THR A 4 -36.22 -16.72 -55.85
N ALA A 5 -37.49 -17.23 -55.85
CA ALA A 5 -38.31 -17.20 -54.65
C ALA A 5 -37.80 -18.18 -53.57
N LYS A 6 -37.21 -19.33 -53.92
CA LYS A 6 -36.58 -20.25 -52.99
C LYS A 6 -35.31 -19.68 -52.36
N THR A 7 -34.52 -18.93 -53.16
CA THR A 7 -33.29 -18.31 -52.66
C THR A 7 -33.61 -17.18 -51.68
N ILE A 8 -34.63 -16.36 -51.95
CA ILE A 8 -35.05 -15.26 -51.06
C ILE A 8 -35.58 -15.83 -49.72
N ILE A 9 -36.36 -16.93 -49.75
CA ILE A 9 -36.88 -17.56 -48.53
C ILE A 9 -35.72 -18.13 -47.68
N CYS A 10 -34.72 -18.77 -48.29
CA CYS A 10 -33.54 -19.27 -47.56
C CYS A 10 -32.72 -18.14 -46.92
N ILE A 11 -32.52 -17.03 -47.63
CA ILE A 11 -31.78 -15.87 -47.11
C ILE A 11 -32.52 -15.20 -45.93
N LEU A 12 -33.85 -15.05 -46.02
CA LEU A 12 -34.67 -14.50 -44.95
C LEU A 12 -34.71 -15.45 -43.73
N SER A 13 -34.73 -16.78 -43.91
CA SER A 13 -34.68 -17.72 -42.83
C SER A 13 -33.33 -17.73 -42.08
N ILE A 14 -32.21 -17.59 -42.80
CA ILE A 14 -30.88 -17.48 -42.20
C ILE A 14 -30.75 -16.14 -41.45
N LEU A 15 -31.27 -15.03 -42.02
CA LEU A 15 -31.25 -13.73 -41.37
C LEU A 15 -32.05 -13.72 -40.06
N CYS A 16 -33.23 -14.39 -40.03
CA CYS A 16 -34.03 -14.54 -38.82
C CYS A 16 -33.34 -15.39 -37.75
N LEU A 17 -32.58 -16.42 -38.14
CA LEU A 17 -31.82 -17.25 -37.19
C LEU A 17 -30.63 -16.48 -36.60
N VAL A 18 -29.93 -15.65 -37.41
CA VAL A 18 -28.83 -14.85 -36.95
C VAL A 18 -29.31 -13.70 -36.03
N LEU A 19 -30.40 -13.03 -36.41
CA LEU A 19 -30.99 -11.97 -35.58
C LEU A 19 -31.64 -12.53 -34.31
N GLY A 20 -32.29 -13.71 -34.39
CA GLY A 20 -32.82 -14.42 -33.21
C GLY A 20 -31.70 -14.87 -32.27
N GLY A 21 -30.61 -15.40 -32.81
CA GLY A 21 -29.42 -15.77 -32.04
C GLY A 21 -28.76 -14.58 -31.35
N LEU A 22 -28.61 -13.46 -32.05
CA LEU A 22 -28.06 -12.21 -31.47
C LEU A 22 -28.99 -11.62 -30.39
N LEU A 23 -30.30 -11.67 -30.57
CA LEU A 23 -31.27 -11.22 -29.55
C LEU A 23 -31.33 -12.13 -28.33
N VAL A 24 -31.13 -13.42 -28.50
CA VAL A 24 -31.03 -14.39 -27.37
C VAL A 24 -29.70 -14.19 -26.65
N TRP A 25 -28.60 -13.95 -27.39
CA TRP A 25 -27.30 -13.72 -26.78
C TRP A 25 -27.26 -12.38 -26.01
N SER A 26 -27.86 -11.32 -26.59
CA SER A 26 -27.98 -10.02 -25.90
C SER A 26 -28.92 -10.06 -24.68
N ARG A 27 -29.89 -10.97 -24.63
CA ARG A 27 -30.74 -11.16 -23.44
C ARG A 27 -30.13 -12.07 -22.38
N ILE A 28 -29.20 -12.95 -22.76
CA ILE A 28 -28.44 -13.78 -21.80
C ILE A 28 -27.38 -12.96 -21.10
N ASP A 29 -26.74 -12.00 -21.81
CA ASP A 29 -25.74 -11.09 -21.23
C ASP A 29 -26.34 -9.97 -20.37
N ALA A 30 -27.59 -9.57 -20.62
CA ALA A 30 -28.25 -8.51 -19.84
C ALA A 30 -28.84 -8.97 -18.48
N GLY A 31 -28.73 -10.26 -18.15
CA GLY A 31 -29.32 -10.84 -16.94
C GLY A 31 -28.36 -11.48 -15.96
N LYS A 32 -27.08 -11.54 -16.29
CA LYS A 32 -26.01 -11.90 -15.35
C LYS A 32 -25.17 -10.65 -15.09
N SER A 33 -25.58 -9.84 -14.11
CA SER A 33 -24.57 -9.19 -13.31
C SER A 33 -23.68 -10.33 -12.80
N GLU A 34 -22.40 -10.35 -13.20
CA GLU A 34 -21.43 -11.15 -12.48
C GLU A 34 -21.68 -10.89 -10.99
N PRO A 35 -21.77 -11.93 -10.15
CA PRO A 35 -21.87 -11.69 -8.72
C PRO A 35 -20.69 -10.80 -8.38
N GLU A 36 -20.98 -9.61 -7.85
CA GLU A 36 -19.98 -8.76 -7.24
C GLU A 36 -19.09 -9.68 -6.42
N PRO A 37 -17.76 -9.72 -6.62
CA PRO A 37 -16.89 -10.64 -5.91
C PRO A 37 -17.23 -10.49 -4.45
N ALA A 38 -17.63 -11.60 -3.81
CA ALA A 38 -18.05 -11.59 -2.42
C ALA A 38 -16.98 -10.84 -1.65
N LYS A 39 -17.38 -9.75 -0.97
CA LYS A 39 -16.46 -8.99 -0.12
C LYS A 39 -15.78 -10.02 0.77
N PRO A 40 -14.45 -10.11 0.76
CA PRO A 40 -13.75 -11.10 1.53
C PRO A 40 -14.22 -11.00 2.98
N ASP A 41 -14.44 -12.12 3.63
CA ASP A 41 -14.81 -12.16 5.04
C ASP A 41 -13.65 -11.54 5.84
N THR A 42 -13.84 -10.29 6.22
CA THR A 42 -12.82 -9.54 6.98
C THR A 42 -12.61 -10.10 8.38
N SER A 43 -13.36 -11.15 8.78
CA SER A 43 -13.16 -11.80 10.08
C SER A 43 -11.82 -12.53 10.16
N GLU A 44 -11.28 -13.05 9.05
CA GLU A 44 -9.93 -13.62 8.98
C GLU A 44 -8.84 -12.55 9.11
N TYR A 45 -9.11 -11.30 8.73
CA TYR A 45 -8.14 -10.19 8.82
C TYR A 45 -8.01 -9.60 10.23
N LYS A 46 -8.77 -10.10 11.21
CA LYS A 46 -8.60 -9.72 12.63
C LYS A 46 -7.21 -10.03 13.17
N LEU A 47 -6.48 -10.97 12.57
CA LEU A 47 -5.10 -11.28 12.94
C LEU A 47 -4.11 -10.13 12.64
N TYR A 48 -4.45 -9.21 11.74
CA TYR A 48 -3.62 -8.05 11.38
C TYR A 48 -4.09 -6.76 12.06
N ARG A 49 -5.18 -6.82 12.82
CA ARG A 49 -5.65 -5.73 13.66
C ARG A 49 -5.05 -5.85 15.07
N ASN A 50 -3.78 -5.67 15.20
CA ASN A 50 -3.27 -5.19 16.47
C ASN A 50 -3.54 -3.67 16.53
N VAL A 51 -4.81 -3.30 16.73
CA VAL A 51 -5.14 -1.98 17.25
C VAL A 51 -4.62 -2.01 18.69
N ILE A 52 -3.37 -1.60 18.83
CA ILE A 52 -2.75 -1.45 20.14
C ILE A 52 -3.33 -0.16 20.71
N SER A 53 -3.91 -0.19 21.89
CA SER A 53 -4.33 1.01 22.62
C SER A 53 -3.10 1.90 22.87
N GLN A 54 -3.30 3.20 23.11
CA GLN A 54 -2.20 4.10 23.44
C GLN A 54 -1.38 3.58 24.63
N ASP A 55 -2.05 2.99 25.63
CA ASP A 55 -1.41 2.40 26.79
C ASP A 55 -0.58 1.15 26.44
N GLU A 56 -1.05 0.32 25.50
CA GLU A 56 -0.29 -0.83 24.98
C GLU A 56 0.89 -0.39 24.12
N VAL A 57 0.76 0.70 23.36
CA VAL A 57 1.87 1.32 22.61
C VAL A 57 2.95 1.80 23.57
N GLU A 58 2.56 2.49 24.63
CA GLU A 58 3.50 2.92 25.66
C GLU A 58 4.14 1.73 26.38
N GLN A 59 3.39 0.68 26.67
CA GLN A 59 3.92 -0.54 27.26
C GLN A 59 4.80 -1.33 26.30
N THR A 60 4.48 -1.38 25.01
CA THR A 60 5.25 -2.15 24.02
C THR A 60 6.53 -1.45 23.59
N LEU A 61 6.50 -0.11 23.42
CA LEU A 61 7.66 0.66 23.01
C LEU A 61 8.44 1.27 24.20
N PHE A 62 7.78 1.60 25.30
CA PHE A 62 8.36 2.37 26.40
C PHE A 62 8.29 1.67 27.76
N GLY A 63 7.43 0.65 27.94
CA GLY A 63 7.19 -0.02 29.21
C GLY A 63 7.91 -1.35 29.39
N GLN A 64 8.39 -1.98 28.33
CA GLN A 64 9.24 -3.16 28.44
C GLN A 64 10.68 -2.71 28.64
N SER A 65 11.31 -3.23 29.70
CA SER A 65 12.76 -3.26 29.83
C SER A 65 13.34 -3.90 28.56
N ILE A 66 13.77 -3.07 27.61
CA ILE A 66 14.33 -3.55 26.37
C ILE A 66 15.69 -4.12 26.74
N SER A 67 15.81 -5.43 26.55
CA SER A 67 17.13 -6.04 26.52
C SER A 67 17.92 -5.36 25.40
N THR A 68 18.78 -4.45 25.76
CA THR A 68 19.67 -3.69 24.85
C THR A 68 20.72 -4.60 24.21
N GLU A 69 20.76 -5.87 24.61
CA GLU A 69 21.72 -6.84 24.13
C GLU A 69 21.08 -7.87 23.20
N ARG A 70 20.93 -7.50 21.93
CA ARG A 70 21.19 -8.41 20.82
C ARG A 70 22.32 -7.81 19.99
N ASN A 71 23.55 -8.27 20.22
CA ASN A 71 24.73 -8.04 19.39
C ASN A 71 25.22 -6.57 19.28
N GLY A 72 25.02 -5.72 20.27
CA GLY A 72 25.51 -4.34 20.21
C GLY A 72 24.76 -3.41 19.24
N GLU A 73 23.67 -3.85 18.64
CA GLU A 73 22.85 -3.02 17.76
C GLU A 73 21.83 -2.21 18.57
N TYR A 74 21.90 -0.90 18.46
CA TYR A 74 20.90 0.02 19.02
C TYR A 74 19.57 -0.18 18.29
N ARG A 75 18.49 -0.43 19.00
CA ARG A 75 17.14 -0.45 18.40
C ARG A 75 16.66 0.97 18.18
N ILE A 76 16.12 1.21 17.00
CA ILE A 76 15.49 2.46 16.62
C ILE A 76 13.98 2.20 16.52
N GLY A 77 13.18 3.16 16.99
CA GLY A 77 11.73 3.16 16.87
C GLY A 77 11.25 4.44 16.20
N ILE A 78 10.23 4.34 15.38
CA ILE A 78 9.48 5.48 14.84
C ILE A 78 8.09 5.44 15.45
N LYS A 79 7.62 6.59 15.93
CA LYS A 79 6.28 6.76 16.47
C LYS A 79 5.59 7.89 15.73
N THR A 80 4.41 7.61 15.18
CA THR A 80 3.58 8.64 14.54
C THR A 80 2.30 8.80 15.35
N ALA A 81 2.20 9.95 16.02
CA ALA A 81 1.00 10.37 16.76
C ALA A 81 0.12 11.19 15.83
N ILE A 82 -1.08 10.70 15.54
CA ILE A 82 -2.05 11.40 14.71
C ILE A 82 -2.80 12.41 15.57
N ASP A 83 -2.76 13.69 15.17
CA ASP A 83 -3.42 14.79 15.87
C ASP A 83 -4.58 15.32 15.02
N GLY A 84 -5.77 14.90 15.37
CA GLY A 84 -7.00 15.36 14.71
C GLY A 84 -7.33 14.60 13.43
N ASP A 85 -7.30 15.28 12.29
CA ASP A 85 -7.75 14.78 10.99
C ASP A 85 -6.65 14.02 10.21
N TYR A 86 -5.74 14.74 9.58
CA TYR A 86 -4.63 14.15 8.81
C TYR A 86 -3.26 14.72 9.20
N HIS A 87 -3.19 15.52 10.26
CA HIS A 87 -1.94 16.00 10.83
C HIS A 87 -1.39 15.01 11.86
N ALA A 88 -0.09 14.91 11.93
CA ALA A 88 0.59 14.01 12.85
C ALA A 88 1.96 14.57 13.23
N THR A 89 2.50 14.05 14.33
CA THR A 89 3.91 14.23 14.72
C THR A 89 4.62 12.90 14.61
N LEU A 90 5.69 12.86 13.80
CA LEU A 90 6.57 11.72 13.70
C LEU A 90 7.78 11.95 14.60
N THR A 91 8.07 10.99 15.49
CA THR A 91 9.22 11.03 16.37
C THR A 91 10.09 9.81 16.17
N VAL A 92 11.38 10.02 16.03
CA VAL A 92 12.40 8.97 15.96
C VAL A 92 13.05 8.82 17.31
N TYR A 93 13.11 7.57 17.80
CA TYR A 93 13.70 7.21 19.08
C TYR A 93 14.88 6.25 18.88
N GLN A 94 15.81 6.29 19.79
CA GLN A 94 16.90 5.33 19.91
C GLN A 94 16.93 4.72 21.31
N ALA A 95 17.09 3.41 21.39
CA ALA A 95 17.26 2.73 22.67
C ALA A 95 18.66 3.03 23.26
N GLN A 96 18.69 3.56 24.48
CA GLN A 96 19.89 3.82 25.27
C GLN A 96 19.62 3.38 26.71
N ASP A 97 20.49 2.58 27.29
CA ASP A 97 20.42 2.13 28.69
C ASP A 97 19.03 1.58 29.11
N GLY A 98 18.40 0.81 28.21
CA GLY A 98 17.08 0.21 28.44
C GLY A 98 15.89 1.16 28.32
N LYS A 99 16.09 2.37 27.82
CA LYS A 99 15.04 3.38 27.56
C LYS A 99 15.09 3.85 26.13
N TYR A 100 13.95 4.29 25.61
CA TYR A 100 13.92 5.05 24.36
C TYR A 100 14.17 6.53 24.62
N VAL A 101 15.15 7.08 23.93
CA VAL A 101 15.48 8.50 23.96
C VAL A 101 15.09 9.10 22.59
N GLU A 102 14.39 10.21 22.61
CA GLU A 102 14.06 10.94 21.40
C GLU A 102 15.32 11.42 20.68
N VAL A 103 15.42 11.11 19.40
CA VAL A 103 16.48 11.61 18.51
C VAL A 103 16.06 12.91 17.84
N PHE A 104 14.82 12.92 17.32
CA PHE A 104 14.17 14.12 16.80
C PHE A 104 12.68 13.87 16.55
N SER A 105 11.92 14.97 16.45
CA SER A 105 10.53 14.99 16.02
C SER A 105 10.37 15.90 14.80
N CYS A 106 9.35 15.63 14.00
CA CYS A 106 8.95 16.47 12.87
C CYS A 106 7.46 16.38 12.59
N GLU A 107 6.93 17.38 11.88
CA GLU A 107 5.58 17.34 11.34
C GLU A 107 5.44 16.20 10.34
N ALA A 108 4.29 15.56 10.35
CA ALA A 108 3.91 14.52 9.42
C ALA A 108 2.46 14.66 8.97
N LEU A 109 2.13 14.11 7.81
CA LEU A 109 0.79 14.04 7.27
C LEU A 109 0.42 12.57 7.09
N VAL A 110 -0.87 12.27 7.29
CA VAL A 110 -1.42 10.93 7.16
C VAL A 110 -2.60 10.90 6.18
N GLY A 111 -3.33 9.80 6.13
CA GLY A 111 -4.48 9.63 5.26
C GLY A 111 -5.55 10.70 5.47
N LYS A 112 -6.11 11.22 4.37
CA LYS A 112 -7.11 12.29 4.35
C LYS A 112 -8.30 12.04 5.30
N ASN A 113 -8.69 10.78 5.48
CA ASN A 113 -9.80 10.39 6.34
C ASN A 113 -9.32 9.98 7.76
N GLY A 114 -8.11 10.39 8.15
CA GLY A 114 -7.55 10.15 9.48
C GLY A 114 -7.11 8.71 9.72
N PRO A 115 -7.08 8.28 10.99
CA PRO A 115 -6.62 6.96 11.39
C PRO A 115 -7.67 5.85 11.20
N GLY A 116 -7.19 4.61 11.32
CA GLY A 116 -8.06 3.43 11.41
C GLY A 116 -8.43 2.82 10.06
N LYS A 117 -7.44 2.60 9.19
CA LYS A 117 -7.59 1.88 7.92
C LYS A 117 -8.27 0.53 8.11
N GLN A 118 -9.27 0.25 7.27
CA GLN A 118 -10.07 -0.98 7.30
C GLN A 118 -10.00 -1.74 5.96
N SER A 119 -9.80 -1.01 4.86
CA SER A 119 -9.86 -1.58 3.52
C SER A 119 -9.07 -0.73 2.53
N GLU A 120 -8.84 -1.29 1.36
CA GLU A 120 -8.34 -0.53 0.21
C GLU A 120 -9.30 0.63 -0.12
N GLY A 121 -8.75 1.77 -0.51
CA GLY A 121 -9.52 2.94 -0.94
C GLY A 121 -10.21 3.74 0.18
N ASP A 122 -10.11 3.36 1.45
CA ASP A 122 -10.73 4.11 2.57
C ASP A 122 -10.01 5.44 2.90
N VAL A 123 -8.84 5.64 2.31
CA VAL A 123 -8.01 6.86 2.46
C VAL A 123 -7.63 7.14 3.92
N LYS A 124 -7.54 6.08 4.73
CA LYS A 124 -7.13 6.12 6.13
C LYS A 124 -5.75 5.53 6.34
N THR A 125 -5.05 6.00 7.36
CA THR A 125 -3.78 5.45 7.80
C THR A 125 -4.02 4.32 8.82
N PRO A 126 -3.33 3.17 8.69
CA PRO A 126 -3.49 2.09 9.64
C PRO A 126 -2.92 2.45 11.01
N LEU A 127 -3.53 1.91 12.07
CA LEU A 127 -3.01 1.98 13.43
C LEU A 127 -2.36 0.64 13.80
N GLY A 128 -1.21 0.67 14.44
CA GLY A 128 -0.49 -0.53 14.86
C GLY A 128 1.01 -0.38 14.88
N THR A 129 1.71 -1.50 15.04
CA THR A 129 3.17 -1.58 15.06
C THR A 129 3.67 -2.60 14.05
N TRP A 130 4.62 -2.19 13.21
CA TRP A 130 5.27 -3.02 12.20
C TRP A 130 6.78 -2.88 12.27
N THR A 131 7.48 -3.74 11.55
CA THR A 131 8.91 -3.60 11.29
C THR A 131 9.09 -3.07 9.88
N ILE A 132 9.92 -2.05 9.72
CA ILE A 132 10.21 -1.47 8.39
C ILE A 132 10.78 -2.52 7.44
N GLY A 133 10.45 -2.36 6.16
CA GLY A 133 11.06 -3.07 5.04
C GLY A 133 12.27 -2.32 4.47
N GLU A 134 12.36 -2.30 3.14
CA GLU A 134 13.42 -1.62 2.39
C GLU A 134 13.08 -0.16 2.12
N ALA A 135 14.10 0.61 1.81
CA ALA A 135 13.99 1.97 1.31
C ALA A 135 14.10 2.00 -0.22
N TYR A 136 13.37 2.92 -0.82
CA TYR A 136 13.39 3.15 -2.26
C TYR A 136 13.49 4.65 -2.54
N GLY A 137 13.93 5.03 -3.75
CA GLY A 137 13.96 6.44 -4.13
C GLY A 137 14.20 6.66 -5.61
N ILE A 138 13.54 7.68 -6.17
CA ILE A 138 13.84 8.16 -7.52
C ILE A 138 15.18 8.91 -7.53
N LYS A 139 15.54 9.53 -6.42
CA LYS A 139 16.85 10.16 -6.21
C LYS A 139 17.91 9.15 -5.78
N GLU A 140 19.18 9.56 -5.81
CA GLU A 140 20.29 8.75 -5.34
C GLU A 140 20.19 8.44 -3.84
N ASP A 141 20.79 7.32 -3.41
CA ASP A 141 20.84 6.91 -2.00
C ASP A 141 21.40 8.07 -1.12
N PRO A 142 20.59 8.57 -0.17
CA PRO A 142 21.02 9.66 0.71
C PRO A 142 21.96 9.19 1.84
N GLY A 143 22.41 7.97 1.83
CA GLY A 143 23.19 7.32 2.90
C GLY A 143 22.32 6.48 3.83
N CYS A 144 21.42 5.70 3.28
CA CYS A 144 20.56 4.78 4.01
C CYS A 144 21.35 3.74 4.79
N LYS A 145 20.86 3.37 5.98
CA LYS A 145 21.39 2.24 6.76
C LYS A 145 20.56 0.98 6.62
N VAL A 146 19.45 1.05 5.89
CA VAL A 146 18.65 -0.08 5.42
C VAL A 146 18.96 -0.33 3.95
N PRO A 147 18.64 -1.52 3.39
CA PRO A 147 18.73 -1.74 1.95
C PRO A 147 18.01 -0.64 1.19
N PHE A 148 18.64 -0.09 0.16
CA PHE A 148 18.08 0.95 -0.68
C PHE A 148 18.07 0.50 -2.14
N THR A 149 16.91 0.63 -2.79
CA THR A 149 16.74 0.33 -4.21
C THR A 149 16.35 1.60 -4.97
N ARG A 150 17.12 1.93 -6.01
CA ARG A 150 16.80 3.04 -6.91
C ARG A 150 15.54 2.72 -7.70
N ILE A 151 14.51 3.56 -7.63
CA ILE A 151 13.29 3.41 -8.42
C ILE A 151 13.60 3.66 -9.90
N THR A 152 13.11 2.77 -10.75
CA THR A 152 13.21 2.85 -12.21
C THR A 152 11.82 2.74 -12.83
N ASP A 153 11.72 3.05 -14.13
CA ASP A 153 10.48 2.98 -14.91
C ASP A 153 9.89 1.54 -15.03
N ASP A 154 10.67 0.56 -14.61
CA ASP A 154 10.31 -0.86 -14.60
C ASP A 154 9.54 -1.30 -13.34
N MET A 155 9.43 -0.42 -12.32
CA MET A 155 8.99 -0.78 -10.98
C MET A 155 7.55 -0.36 -10.70
N TYR A 156 6.76 -1.36 -10.30
CA TYR A 156 5.35 -1.21 -9.92
C TYR A 156 5.10 -1.81 -8.54
N TRP A 157 4.15 -1.24 -7.79
CA TRP A 157 3.68 -1.85 -6.55
C TRP A 157 2.32 -2.51 -6.78
N CYS A 158 2.22 -3.81 -6.51
CA CYS A 158 1.06 -4.61 -6.84
C CYS A 158 -0.17 -4.25 -6.01
N ALA A 159 -1.24 -3.82 -6.66
CA ALA A 159 -2.52 -3.49 -6.05
C ALA A 159 -3.62 -4.53 -6.30
N THR A 160 -3.46 -5.45 -7.24
CA THR A 160 -4.53 -6.35 -7.68
C THR A 160 -4.35 -7.80 -7.29
N GLY A 161 -3.12 -8.27 -7.11
CA GLY A 161 -2.84 -9.70 -6.87
C GLY A 161 -3.32 -10.64 -7.98
N SER A 162 -3.61 -10.14 -9.20
CA SER A 162 -4.03 -10.93 -10.35
C SER A 162 -2.84 -11.57 -11.09
N ASN A 163 -3.10 -12.49 -12.04
CA ASN A 163 -2.08 -13.14 -12.86
C ASN A 163 -0.93 -13.80 -12.06
N GLY A 164 -1.22 -14.33 -10.87
CA GLY A 164 -0.22 -14.94 -9.99
C GLY A 164 0.67 -13.95 -9.25
N ARG A 165 0.40 -12.64 -9.36
CA ARG A 165 1.09 -11.59 -8.61
C ARG A 165 0.70 -11.64 -7.13
N ASN A 166 1.64 -11.27 -6.28
CA ASN A 166 1.39 -11.13 -4.87
C ASN A 166 0.95 -9.70 -4.55
N TYR A 167 -0.24 -9.54 -4.00
CA TYR A 167 -0.75 -8.25 -3.55
C TYR A 167 0.21 -7.58 -2.55
N ASN A 168 0.36 -6.26 -2.67
CA ASN A 168 1.23 -5.45 -1.80
C ASN A 168 2.72 -5.85 -1.86
N THR A 169 3.23 -6.11 -3.06
CA THR A 169 4.65 -6.39 -3.31
C THR A 169 5.19 -5.59 -4.50
N LEU A 170 6.50 -5.42 -4.52
CA LEU A 170 7.20 -4.82 -5.65
C LEU A 170 7.17 -5.78 -6.85
N LEU A 171 6.95 -5.24 -8.05
CA LEU A 171 6.96 -5.93 -9.33
C LEU A 171 7.90 -5.23 -10.30
N TYR A 172 8.53 -6.02 -11.18
CA TYR A 172 9.31 -5.54 -12.31
C TYR A 172 8.59 -5.90 -13.61
N LYS A 173 8.21 -4.89 -14.40
CA LYS A 173 7.50 -5.09 -15.67
C LYS A 173 8.29 -5.90 -16.68
N SER A 174 9.61 -5.78 -16.68
CA SER A 174 10.50 -6.55 -17.54
C SER A 174 10.46 -8.06 -17.27
N GLU A 175 10.10 -8.48 -16.05
CA GLU A 175 9.96 -9.90 -15.69
C GLU A 175 8.64 -10.48 -16.19
N HIS A 176 7.60 -9.65 -16.34
CA HIS A 176 6.26 -10.06 -16.75
C HIS A 176 5.64 -9.06 -17.74
N PRO A 177 6.19 -8.92 -18.97
CA PRO A 177 5.81 -7.86 -19.91
C PRO A 177 4.36 -7.96 -20.42
N ASP A 178 3.75 -9.14 -20.32
CA ASP A 178 2.38 -9.40 -20.80
C ASP A 178 1.31 -9.19 -19.72
N TRP A 179 1.70 -8.80 -18.49
CA TRP A 179 0.73 -8.52 -17.44
C TRP A 179 0.10 -7.15 -17.60
N ASP A 180 -1.16 -7.00 -17.17
CA ASP A 180 -1.83 -5.73 -17.07
C ASP A 180 -1.43 -5.04 -15.75
N TYR A 181 -0.83 -3.86 -15.85
CA TYR A 181 -0.37 -3.05 -14.71
C TYR A 181 -1.26 -1.81 -14.48
N SER A 182 -2.41 -1.70 -15.16
CA SER A 182 -3.26 -0.51 -15.12
C SER A 182 -3.76 -0.13 -13.72
N ASP A 183 -3.93 -1.13 -12.85
CA ASP A 183 -4.39 -0.95 -11.48
C ASP A 183 -3.25 -0.94 -10.46
N ASP A 184 -2.01 -1.23 -10.88
CA ASP A 184 -0.84 -1.23 -10.02
C ASP A 184 -0.20 0.16 -9.95
N GLU A 185 0.45 0.46 -8.85
CA GLU A 185 1.09 1.76 -8.66
C GLU A 185 2.44 1.82 -9.35
N HIS A 186 2.55 2.58 -10.45
CA HIS A 186 3.82 2.86 -11.12
C HIS A 186 4.65 3.84 -10.29
N LEU A 187 5.74 3.38 -9.69
CA LEU A 187 6.47 4.18 -8.70
C LEU A 187 7.10 5.44 -9.27
N MET A 188 7.43 5.46 -10.57
CA MET A 188 7.99 6.64 -11.24
C MET A 188 6.99 7.79 -11.45
N ASP A 189 5.68 7.54 -11.32
CA ASP A 189 4.64 8.58 -11.51
C ASP A 189 4.59 9.59 -10.36
N TYR A 190 5.32 9.35 -9.27
CA TYR A 190 5.30 10.16 -8.07
C TYR A 190 6.67 10.80 -7.72
N PRO A 191 7.31 11.58 -8.64
CA PRO A 191 8.70 11.99 -8.50
C PRO A 191 9.00 12.86 -7.26
N ILE A 192 7.99 13.56 -6.73
CA ILE A 192 8.13 14.35 -5.50
C ILE A 192 7.94 13.44 -4.28
N ARG A 193 6.86 12.66 -4.25
CA ARG A 193 6.53 11.80 -3.11
C ARG A 193 7.55 10.68 -2.95
N TYR A 194 7.95 10.07 -4.05
CA TYR A 194 8.91 8.96 -4.08
C TYR A 194 10.32 9.41 -4.46
N ALA A 195 10.61 10.73 -4.27
CA ALA A 195 12.00 11.16 -4.18
C ALA A 195 12.75 10.21 -3.22
N TYR A 196 12.09 9.90 -2.09
CA TYR A 196 12.46 8.84 -1.14
C TYR A 196 11.22 8.25 -0.49
N LEU A 197 11.21 6.94 -0.28
CA LEU A 197 10.20 6.23 0.49
C LEU A 197 10.81 5.08 1.30
N LEU A 198 10.12 4.70 2.36
CA LEU A 198 10.44 3.57 3.25
C LEU A 198 9.19 2.71 3.40
N ASP A 199 9.31 1.43 3.09
CA ASP A 199 8.24 0.47 3.35
C ASP A 199 8.03 0.34 4.86
N LEU A 200 6.80 0.57 5.31
CA LEU A 200 6.44 0.45 6.73
C LEU A 200 6.15 -1.00 7.17
N GLY A 201 6.19 -1.95 6.24
CA GLY A 201 5.88 -3.36 6.50
C GLY A 201 4.39 -3.63 6.79
N TYR A 202 3.51 -2.67 6.51
CA TYR A 202 2.08 -2.87 6.63
C TYR A 202 1.59 -3.90 5.64
N ASN A 203 0.72 -4.82 6.09
CA ASN A 203 0.14 -5.88 5.25
C ASN A 203 1.19 -6.68 4.46
N ALA A 204 2.35 -6.95 5.06
CA ALA A 204 3.43 -7.71 4.44
C ALA A 204 3.04 -9.14 4.03
N ALA A 205 1.97 -9.69 4.60
CA ALA A 205 1.40 -10.97 4.18
C ALA A 205 0.58 -10.89 2.89
N GLY A 206 0.36 -9.68 2.35
CA GLY A 206 -0.36 -9.46 1.10
C GLY A 206 -1.85 -9.84 1.16
N ALA A 207 -2.51 -9.62 2.31
CA ALA A 207 -3.94 -9.86 2.42
C ALA A 207 -4.70 -8.95 1.43
N PRO A 208 -5.45 -9.51 0.46
CA PRO A 208 -6.12 -8.71 -0.57
C PRO A 208 -7.10 -7.70 0.02
N TYR A 209 -7.17 -6.51 -0.57
CA TYR A 209 -8.07 -5.42 -0.18
C TYR A 209 -7.91 -4.88 1.26
N ALA A 210 -6.91 -5.35 2.00
CA ALA A 210 -6.60 -4.81 3.33
C ALA A 210 -5.82 -3.48 3.28
N GLY A 211 -5.41 -3.08 2.10
CA GLY A 211 -4.58 -1.90 1.81
C GLY A 211 -3.19 -2.30 1.32
N ASN A 212 -2.71 -1.58 0.33
CA ASN A 212 -1.37 -1.72 -0.23
C ASN A 212 -0.60 -0.40 -0.21
N ALA A 213 0.69 -0.43 -0.55
CA ALA A 213 1.52 0.75 -0.73
C ALA A 213 1.45 1.74 0.46
N ILE A 214 1.44 1.24 1.69
CA ILE A 214 1.48 2.08 2.90
C ILE A 214 2.93 2.34 3.28
N PHE A 215 3.44 3.48 2.83
CA PHE A 215 4.83 3.92 2.97
C PHE A 215 4.98 5.11 3.92
N LEU A 216 6.19 5.33 4.38
CA LEU A 216 6.66 6.64 4.81
C LEU A 216 7.39 7.28 3.63
N HIS A 217 6.97 8.48 3.19
CA HIS A 217 7.51 9.11 1.99
C HIS A 217 7.59 10.64 2.10
N CYS A 218 8.14 11.31 1.09
CA CYS A 218 8.17 12.77 1.05
C CYS A 218 6.76 13.32 0.79
N TRP A 219 6.33 14.36 1.50
CA TRP A 219 5.09 15.05 1.13
C TRP A 219 5.23 15.82 -0.18
N LYS A 220 4.14 16.00 -0.90
CA LYS A 220 4.11 16.84 -2.08
C LYS A 220 4.14 18.32 -1.70
N GLU A 221 3.36 18.67 -0.70
CA GLU A 221 3.17 20.02 -0.16
C GLU A 221 2.82 19.89 1.34
N PRO A 222 3.21 20.86 2.19
CA PRO A 222 2.62 21.00 3.52
C PRO A 222 1.10 21.05 3.41
N ASP A 223 0.38 20.48 4.37
CA ASP A 223 -1.09 20.42 4.43
C ASP A 223 -1.79 19.60 3.32
N TYR A 224 -1.05 18.83 2.51
CA TYR A 224 -1.66 17.94 1.52
C TYR A 224 -1.70 16.49 2.04
N PRO A 225 -2.88 15.98 2.45
CA PRO A 225 -3.00 14.66 3.05
C PRO A 225 -2.64 13.53 2.09
N THR A 226 -2.37 12.34 2.63
CA THR A 226 -2.05 11.14 1.87
C THR A 226 -3.28 10.28 1.56
N GLY A 227 -3.08 9.19 0.82
CA GLY A 227 -4.08 8.13 0.63
C GLY A 227 -4.12 7.09 1.75
N GLY A 228 -3.23 7.23 2.75
CA GLY A 228 -3.09 6.26 3.84
C GLY A 228 -1.65 6.12 4.33
N CYS A 229 -0.68 6.58 3.55
CA CYS A 229 0.74 6.67 3.92
C CYS A 229 0.98 7.66 5.06
N VAL A 230 2.20 7.65 5.58
CA VAL A 230 2.76 8.73 6.38
C VAL A 230 3.69 9.56 5.50
N ALA A 231 3.57 10.88 5.52
CA ALA A 231 4.42 11.76 4.72
C ALA A 231 5.09 12.83 5.59
N VAL A 232 6.35 13.13 5.27
CA VAL A 232 7.17 14.14 5.93
C VAL A 232 7.90 14.99 4.88
N SER A 233 8.56 16.08 5.29
CA SER A 233 9.42 16.84 4.35
C SER A 233 10.56 15.96 3.81
N GLU A 234 11.04 16.28 2.60
CA GLU A 234 12.17 15.55 2.00
C GLU A 234 13.40 15.58 2.92
N GLU A 235 13.68 16.71 3.55
CA GLU A 235 14.78 16.86 4.52
C GLU A 235 14.63 15.87 5.68
N ASN A 236 13.44 15.80 6.28
CA ASN A 236 13.16 14.86 7.37
C ASN A 236 13.19 13.41 6.90
N MET A 237 12.71 13.12 5.67
CA MET A 237 12.80 11.79 5.10
C MET A 237 14.26 11.32 4.97
N ILE A 238 15.14 12.15 4.45
CA ILE A 238 16.58 11.87 4.37
C ILE A 238 17.14 11.59 5.77
N ARG A 239 16.81 12.43 6.74
CA ARG A 239 17.27 12.25 8.13
C ARG A 239 16.79 10.95 8.74
N ILE A 240 15.54 10.54 8.46
CA ILE A 240 14.99 9.26 8.89
C ILE A 240 15.78 8.11 8.26
N LEU A 241 15.97 8.11 6.95
CA LEU A 241 16.68 7.06 6.21
C LEU A 241 18.14 6.90 6.67
N GLN A 242 18.81 7.99 7.03
CA GLN A 242 20.16 7.98 7.60
C GLN A 242 20.20 7.48 9.04
N THR A 243 19.06 7.38 9.71
CA THR A 243 18.96 7.01 11.12
C THR A 243 18.48 5.55 11.30
N VAL A 244 17.41 5.15 10.60
CA VAL A 244 16.78 3.83 10.74
C VAL A 244 17.71 2.70 10.31
N THR A 245 17.56 1.54 10.95
CA THR A 245 18.33 0.33 10.68
C THR A 245 17.39 -0.85 10.48
N PRO A 246 17.83 -1.96 9.87
CA PRO A 246 17.00 -3.16 9.77
C PRO A 246 16.46 -3.57 11.15
N GLY A 247 15.16 -3.86 11.20
CA GLY A 247 14.48 -4.20 12.46
C GLY A 247 13.94 -3.00 13.24
N THR A 248 14.05 -1.76 12.73
CA THR A 248 13.37 -0.60 13.30
C THR A 248 11.87 -0.86 13.38
N ALA A 249 11.28 -0.66 14.57
CA ALA A 249 9.84 -0.71 14.76
C ALA A 249 9.19 0.62 14.37
N VAL A 250 8.05 0.56 13.71
CA VAL A 250 7.20 1.71 13.41
C VAL A 250 5.86 1.53 14.09
N THR A 251 5.43 2.51 14.86
CA THR A 251 4.12 2.55 15.52
C THR A 251 3.36 3.78 15.08
N ILE A 252 2.10 3.58 14.68
CA ILE A 252 1.14 4.64 14.34
C ILE A 252 -0.06 4.50 15.28
N TYR A 253 -0.47 5.57 15.96
CA TYR A 253 -1.53 5.58 16.98
C TYR A 253 -2.25 6.94 17.06
#